data_34922f152cc9c7349e594da029d478f0
#
_entry.id   34922f152cc9c7349e594da029d478f0
#
_cell.length_a   1.000
_cell.length_b   1.000
_cell.length_c   1.000
_cell.angle_alpha   90.00
_cell.angle_beta   90.00
_cell.angle_gamma   90.00
#
_symmetry.space_group_name_H-M   'P 1'
#
loop_
_entity.id
_entity.type
_entity.pdbx_description
1 polymer ?
#
loop_
_entity_poly.entity_id
_entity_poly.type
_entity_poly.pdbx_seq_one_letter_code
_entity_poly.pdbx_strand_id
1 'polypeptide(L)'
;AWTPSDAPALASAVAERDAVAAQVKVEEKRWIPDLGVTLGMRKYGWSSERAANIGLTLNIPLFDRNQGGVDAARERAIGAAMRLEAVRLETAASHRSASAQVQASARRLAAAEQGEAAAGEAYRLARIGYDSGKTALLELQVVRRALSDAKALTIEARLARVRALATLSLAEGLNLFGEAP
;
A
#
# COMPACT_ATOMS: atom_id res chain seq x y z
N ALA A 1 -14.47 -0.70 -11.94
CA ALA A 1 -13.74 -1.96 -11.64
C ALA A 1 -12.31 -1.56 -11.30
N TRP A 2 -11.83 -1.95 -10.10
CA TRP A 2 -10.46 -1.70 -9.67
C TRP A 2 -9.47 -2.44 -10.58
N THR A 3 -8.37 -1.78 -10.94
CA THR A 3 -7.27 -2.38 -11.68
C THR A 3 -5.99 -2.35 -10.82
N PRO A 4 -5.07 -3.32 -10.96
CA PRO A 4 -3.81 -3.29 -10.22
C PRO A 4 -3.00 -2.00 -10.41
N SER A 5 -3.19 -1.30 -11.54
CA SER A 5 -2.56 -0.01 -11.83
C SER A 5 -2.99 1.12 -10.89
N ASP A 6 -4.13 0.97 -10.22
CA ASP A 6 -4.68 2.00 -9.34
C ASP A 6 -4.05 1.95 -7.92
N ALA A 7 -3.28 0.89 -7.63
CA ALA A 7 -2.62 0.74 -6.34
C ALA A 7 -1.44 1.73 -6.17
N PRO A 8 -1.41 2.56 -5.11
CA PRO A 8 -0.34 3.53 -4.88
C PRO A 8 1.05 2.90 -4.81
N ALA A 9 1.15 1.69 -4.26
CA ALA A 9 2.40 0.94 -4.20
C ALA A 9 2.96 0.62 -5.60
N LEU A 10 2.09 0.30 -6.57
CA LEU A 10 2.52 0.05 -7.94
C LEU A 10 2.95 1.35 -8.63
N ALA A 11 2.21 2.45 -8.42
CA ALA A 11 2.55 3.75 -8.98
C ALA A 11 3.94 4.22 -8.49
N SER A 12 4.24 4.06 -7.19
CA SER A 12 5.56 4.39 -6.64
C SER A 12 6.67 3.52 -7.21
N ALA A 13 6.45 2.21 -7.38
CA ALA A 13 7.43 1.29 -7.96
C ALA A 13 7.69 1.59 -9.46
N VAL A 14 6.68 2.03 -10.21
CA VAL A 14 6.85 2.49 -11.60
C VAL A 14 7.71 3.75 -11.63
N ALA A 15 7.42 4.74 -10.77
CA ALA A 15 8.19 5.97 -10.70
C ALA A 15 9.67 5.70 -10.30
N GLU A 16 9.91 4.80 -9.35
CA GLU A 16 11.26 4.37 -8.97
C GLU A 16 12.00 3.72 -10.15
N ARG A 17 11.35 2.79 -10.86
CA ARG A 17 11.94 2.14 -12.04
C ARG A 17 12.32 3.18 -13.10
N ASP A 18 11.43 4.16 -13.37
CA ASP A 18 11.66 5.21 -14.36
C ASP A 18 12.80 6.15 -13.94
N ALA A 19 12.88 6.51 -12.65
CA ALA A 19 13.97 7.33 -12.13
C ALA A 19 15.33 6.61 -12.26
N VAL A 20 15.40 5.31 -11.90
CA VAL A 20 16.63 4.53 -12.02
C VAL A 20 17.01 4.31 -13.50
N ALA A 21 16.03 4.11 -14.39
CA ALA A 21 16.27 4.03 -15.82
C ALA A 21 16.78 5.36 -16.41
N ALA A 22 16.29 6.50 -15.91
CA ALA A 22 16.82 7.81 -16.31
C ALA A 22 18.26 8.02 -15.83
N GLN A 23 18.65 7.46 -14.67
CA GLN A 23 20.01 7.53 -14.16
C GLN A 23 21.03 6.86 -15.11
N VAL A 24 20.64 5.80 -15.83
CA VAL A 24 21.50 5.18 -16.85
C VAL A 24 21.89 6.21 -17.91
N LYS A 25 20.91 7.01 -18.38
CA LYS A 25 21.17 8.07 -19.38
C LYS A 25 22.08 9.17 -18.84
N VAL A 26 22.02 9.46 -17.55
CA VAL A 26 22.91 10.41 -16.89
C VAL A 26 24.34 9.88 -16.89
N GLU A 27 24.53 8.61 -16.49
CA GLU A 27 25.85 7.99 -16.49
C GLU A 27 26.43 7.85 -17.92
N GLU A 28 25.60 7.53 -18.92
CA GLU A 28 26.00 7.47 -20.31
C GLU A 28 26.44 8.84 -20.87
N LYS A 29 25.93 9.95 -20.32
CA LYS A 29 26.29 11.31 -20.75
C LYS A 29 27.48 11.89 -20.00
N ARG A 30 27.99 11.26 -18.97
CA ARG A 30 29.13 11.75 -18.15
C ARG A 30 30.43 11.92 -18.92
N TRP A 31 30.57 11.31 -20.09
CA TRP A 31 31.70 11.52 -20.96
C TRP A 31 31.65 12.87 -21.72
N ILE A 32 30.47 13.53 -21.74
CA ILE A 32 30.31 14.84 -22.37
C ILE A 32 30.97 15.87 -21.46
N PRO A 33 31.89 16.70 -21.96
CA PRO A 33 32.61 17.68 -21.18
C PRO A 33 31.66 18.75 -20.61
N ASP A 34 31.86 19.11 -19.36
CA ASP A 34 31.19 20.26 -18.75
C ASP A 34 31.81 21.57 -19.23
N LEU A 35 30.95 22.48 -19.69
CA LEU A 35 31.36 23.84 -20.07
C LEU A 35 31.10 24.77 -18.88
N GLY A 36 32.14 25.23 -18.24
CA GLY A 36 32.07 26.23 -17.18
C GLY A 36 32.31 27.65 -17.70
N VAL A 37 31.47 28.58 -17.31
CA VAL A 37 31.65 30.03 -17.55
C VAL A 37 31.94 30.72 -16.22
N THR A 38 33.06 31.39 -16.12
CA THR A 38 33.45 32.12 -14.93
C THR A 38 33.45 33.61 -15.23
N LEU A 39 32.70 34.39 -14.45
CA LEU A 39 32.70 35.84 -14.48
C LEU A 39 33.22 36.33 -13.14
N GLY A 40 34.25 37.19 -13.16
CA GLY A 40 34.86 37.71 -11.95
C GLY A 40 35.22 39.17 -12.08
N MET A 41 35.20 39.90 -10.97
CA MET A 41 35.76 41.25 -10.86
C MET A 41 36.85 41.23 -9.77
N ARG A 42 38.05 41.69 -10.12
CA ARG A 42 39.18 41.83 -9.19
C ARG A 42 39.52 43.30 -8.98
N LYS A 43 39.59 43.72 -7.74
CA LYS A 43 40.08 45.03 -7.34
C LYS A 43 41.49 44.84 -6.75
N TYR A 44 42.45 45.60 -7.23
CA TYR A 44 43.81 45.60 -6.68
C TYR A 44 43.91 46.56 -5.49
N GLY A 45 44.46 46.08 -4.35
CA GLY A 45 44.48 46.85 -3.09
C GLY A 45 45.35 48.10 -3.10
N TRP A 46 46.25 48.20 -4.08
CA TRP A 46 47.19 49.34 -4.21
C TRP A 46 46.83 50.31 -5.36
N SER A 47 45.78 50.00 -6.14
CA SER A 47 45.31 50.88 -7.21
C SER A 47 43.80 50.97 -7.22
N SER A 48 43.25 52.07 -7.77
CA SER A 48 41.81 52.24 -7.97
C SER A 48 41.28 51.46 -9.17
N GLU A 49 42.13 50.68 -9.81
CA GLU A 49 41.77 49.91 -11.01
C GLU A 49 40.95 48.66 -10.67
N ARG A 50 39.97 48.39 -11.50
CA ARG A 50 39.13 47.22 -11.44
C ARG A 50 39.33 46.43 -12.76
N ALA A 51 39.65 45.15 -12.65
CA ALA A 51 39.73 44.27 -13.79
C ALA A 51 38.53 43.33 -13.77
N ALA A 52 37.85 43.22 -14.91
CA ALA A 52 36.86 42.17 -15.14
C ALA A 52 37.56 40.98 -15.83
N ASN A 53 37.34 39.78 -15.35
CA ASN A 53 37.80 38.57 -16.02
C ASN A 53 36.60 37.72 -16.45
N ILE A 54 36.68 37.21 -17.66
CA ILE A 54 35.75 36.21 -18.22
C ILE A 54 36.60 35.00 -18.56
N GLY A 55 36.22 33.83 -18.04
CA GLY A 55 36.92 32.58 -18.29
C GLY A 55 35.93 31.53 -18.82
N LEU A 56 36.40 30.71 -19.75
CA LEU A 56 35.73 29.48 -20.22
C LEU A 56 36.60 28.32 -19.78
N THR A 57 35.96 27.37 -19.09
CA THR A 57 36.60 26.10 -18.66
C THR A 57 35.91 24.95 -19.30
N LEU A 58 36.66 24.08 -19.96
CA LEU A 58 36.20 22.87 -20.58
C LEU A 58 36.97 21.70 -19.95
N ASN A 59 36.27 20.82 -19.23
CA ASN A 59 36.85 19.67 -18.59
C ASN A 59 36.65 18.43 -19.50
N ILE A 60 37.64 18.04 -20.27
CA ILE A 60 37.56 16.93 -21.22
C ILE A 60 38.11 15.65 -20.57
N PRO A 61 37.28 14.63 -20.29
CA PRO A 61 37.76 13.33 -19.79
C PRO A 61 38.38 12.52 -20.95
N LEU A 62 39.72 12.54 -21.05
CA LEU A 62 40.41 11.90 -22.18
C LEU A 62 40.49 10.37 -22.06
N PHE A 63 40.49 9.83 -20.85
CA PHE A 63 40.75 8.40 -20.60
C PHE A 63 39.59 7.69 -19.86
N ASP A 64 38.72 8.42 -19.17
CA ASP A 64 37.62 7.83 -18.42
C ASP A 64 36.31 8.00 -19.19
N ARG A 65 35.79 6.90 -19.73
CA ARG A 65 34.48 6.83 -20.40
C ARG A 65 33.36 6.42 -19.47
N ASN A 66 33.59 6.38 -18.15
CA ASN A 66 32.62 6.00 -17.12
C ASN A 66 31.92 4.65 -17.39
N GLN A 67 32.59 3.69 -18.04
CA GLN A 67 31.97 2.40 -18.40
C GLN A 67 31.50 1.64 -17.15
N GLY A 68 32.30 1.61 -16.08
CA GLY A 68 31.93 0.97 -14.83
C GLY A 68 30.70 1.63 -14.17
N GLY A 69 30.56 2.97 -14.28
CA GLY A 69 29.38 3.70 -13.80
C GLY A 69 28.12 3.35 -14.60
N VAL A 70 28.26 3.28 -15.93
CA VAL A 70 27.17 2.88 -16.84
C VAL A 70 26.72 1.45 -16.56
N ASP A 71 27.64 0.50 -16.43
CA ASP A 71 27.30 -0.90 -16.16
C ASP A 71 26.64 -1.05 -14.80
N ALA A 72 27.15 -0.38 -13.76
CA ALA A 72 26.52 -0.37 -12.45
C ALA A 72 25.10 0.26 -12.47
N ALA A 73 24.90 1.30 -13.28
CA ALA A 73 23.57 1.91 -13.44
C ALA A 73 22.60 0.98 -14.18
N ARG A 74 23.07 0.24 -15.18
CA ARG A 74 22.27 -0.77 -15.91
C ARG A 74 21.83 -1.90 -14.99
N GLU A 75 22.74 -2.43 -14.18
CA GLU A 75 22.39 -3.48 -13.20
C GLU A 75 21.36 -2.98 -12.16
N ARG A 76 21.47 -1.73 -11.72
CA ARG A 76 20.44 -1.12 -10.85
C ARG A 76 19.09 -1.00 -11.55
N ALA A 77 19.08 -0.66 -12.84
CA ALA A 77 17.85 -0.56 -13.63
C ALA A 77 17.17 -1.94 -13.79
N ILE A 78 17.95 -3.00 -14.02
CA ILE A 78 17.46 -4.38 -14.05
C ILE A 78 16.86 -4.74 -12.68
N GLY A 79 17.58 -4.46 -11.60
CA GLY A 79 17.08 -4.70 -10.24
C GLY A 79 15.79 -3.94 -9.91
N ALA A 80 15.64 -2.68 -10.38
CA ALA A 80 14.42 -1.89 -10.23
C ALA A 80 13.24 -2.48 -11.03
N ALA A 81 13.51 -2.98 -12.26
CA ALA A 81 12.49 -3.66 -13.05
C ALA A 81 11.99 -4.96 -12.38
N MET A 82 12.90 -5.74 -11.80
CA MET A 82 12.53 -6.95 -11.04
C MET A 82 11.71 -6.61 -9.79
N ARG A 83 12.06 -5.52 -9.08
CA ARG A 83 11.28 -5.04 -7.92
C ARG A 83 9.87 -4.60 -8.33
N LEU A 84 9.73 -3.91 -9.45
CA LEU A 84 8.43 -3.53 -9.99
C LEU A 84 7.55 -4.77 -10.24
N GLU A 85 8.10 -5.82 -10.84
CA GLU A 85 7.35 -7.04 -11.08
C GLU A 85 6.97 -7.76 -9.78
N ALA A 86 7.86 -7.78 -8.78
CA ALA A 86 7.56 -8.32 -7.46
C ALA A 86 6.40 -7.56 -6.79
N VAL A 87 6.43 -6.22 -6.78
CA VAL A 87 5.36 -5.38 -6.24
C VAL A 87 4.05 -5.61 -6.97
N ARG A 88 4.08 -5.79 -8.29
CA ARG A 88 2.90 -6.09 -9.10
C ARG A 88 2.24 -7.40 -8.68
N LEU A 89 3.03 -8.46 -8.52
CA LEU A 89 2.55 -9.77 -8.09
C LEU A 89 2.01 -9.72 -6.66
N GLU A 90 2.70 -9.04 -5.75
CA GLU A 90 2.30 -8.87 -4.36
C GLU A 90 1.00 -8.08 -4.24
N THR A 91 0.86 -6.97 -4.96
CA THR A 91 -0.37 -6.17 -4.99
C THR A 91 -1.56 -6.99 -5.51
N ALA A 92 -1.38 -7.75 -6.58
CA ALA A 92 -2.42 -8.62 -7.11
C ALA A 92 -2.79 -9.75 -6.15
N ALA A 93 -1.83 -10.32 -5.43
CA ALA A 93 -2.07 -11.35 -4.42
C ALA A 93 -2.79 -10.79 -3.20
N SER A 94 -2.36 -9.64 -2.71
CA SER A 94 -2.97 -8.93 -1.57
C SER A 94 -4.44 -8.59 -1.85
N HIS A 95 -4.75 -8.02 -3.01
CA HIS A 95 -6.13 -7.71 -3.41
C HIS A 95 -6.99 -8.98 -3.50
N ARG A 96 -6.49 -10.06 -4.10
CA ARG A 96 -7.23 -11.36 -4.16
C ARG A 96 -7.51 -11.91 -2.78
N SER A 97 -6.53 -11.86 -1.89
CA SER A 97 -6.66 -12.31 -0.50
C SER A 97 -7.69 -11.48 0.25
N ALA A 98 -7.63 -10.14 0.16
CA ALA A 98 -8.57 -9.23 0.79
C ALA A 98 -10.01 -9.44 0.27
N SER A 99 -10.19 -9.59 -1.05
CA SER A 99 -11.49 -9.89 -1.66
C SER A 99 -12.07 -11.22 -1.17
N ALA A 100 -11.25 -12.26 -1.10
CA ALA A 100 -11.67 -13.56 -0.56
C ALA A 100 -12.08 -13.47 0.91
N GLN A 101 -11.37 -12.66 1.71
CA GLN A 101 -11.69 -12.44 3.12
C GLN A 101 -13.00 -11.67 3.30
N VAL A 102 -13.31 -10.69 2.45
CA VAL A 102 -14.61 -10.00 2.45
C VAL A 102 -15.74 -10.99 2.17
N GLN A 103 -15.60 -11.86 1.17
CA GLN A 103 -16.60 -12.88 0.87
C GLN A 103 -16.77 -13.90 2.01
N ALA A 104 -15.68 -14.35 2.62
CA ALA A 104 -15.70 -15.26 3.75
C ALA A 104 -16.37 -14.63 4.98
N SER A 105 -16.05 -13.38 5.30
CA SER A 105 -16.65 -12.64 6.41
C SER A 105 -18.14 -12.39 6.20
N ALA A 106 -18.59 -12.14 4.97
CA ALA A 106 -20.00 -11.98 4.64
C ALA A 106 -20.77 -13.29 4.89
N ARG A 107 -20.22 -14.43 4.45
CA ARG A 107 -20.85 -15.76 4.71
C ARG A 107 -20.87 -16.09 6.19
N ARG A 108 -19.79 -15.78 6.93
CA ARG A 108 -19.73 -16.00 8.38
C ARG A 108 -20.75 -15.13 9.11
N LEU A 109 -20.94 -13.88 8.70
CA LEU A 109 -21.97 -13.00 9.29
C LEU A 109 -23.38 -13.57 9.05
N ALA A 110 -23.72 -13.96 7.82
CA ALA A 110 -25.02 -14.54 7.51
C ALA A 110 -25.30 -15.80 8.33
N ALA A 111 -24.31 -16.68 8.51
CA ALA A 111 -24.46 -17.87 9.36
C ALA A 111 -24.64 -17.51 10.85
N ALA A 112 -23.93 -16.51 11.36
CA ALA A 112 -24.07 -16.05 12.74
C ALA A 112 -25.45 -15.42 12.98
N GLU A 113 -25.96 -14.62 12.05
CA GLU A 113 -27.30 -14.03 12.14
C GLU A 113 -28.42 -15.09 12.11
N GLN A 114 -28.25 -16.13 11.29
CA GLN A 114 -29.15 -17.29 11.28
C GLN A 114 -29.11 -18.05 12.62
N GLY A 115 -27.91 -18.26 13.16
CA GLY A 115 -27.73 -18.89 14.48
C GLY A 115 -28.35 -18.09 15.61
N GLU A 116 -28.20 -16.75 15.60
CA GLU A 116 -28.83 -15.86 16.58
C GLU A 116 -30.36 -15.92 16.49
N ALA A 117 -30.92 -15.92 15.28
CA ALA A 117 -32.37 -16.03 15.07
C ALA A 117 -32.90 -17.36 15.61
N ALA A 118 -32.23 -18.48 15.32
CA ALA A 118 -32.60 -19.80 15.83
C ALA A 118 -32.52 -19.90 17.35
N ALA A 119 -31.45 -19.36 17.96
CA ALA A 119 -31.32 -19.30 19.42
C ALA A 119 -32.36 -18.41 20.06
N GLY A 120 -32.73 -17.30 19.41
CA GLY A 120 -33.81 -16.40 19.84
C GLY A 120 -35.16 -17.11 19.87
N GLU A 121 -35.48 -17.89 18.84
CA GLU A 121 -36.72 -18.67 18.78
C GLU A 121 -36.74 -19.79 19.83
N ALA A 122 -35.63 -20.50 20.01
CA ALA A 122 -35.51 -21.51 21.06
C ALA A 122 -35.73 -20.91 22.46
N TYR A 123 -35.15 -19.74 22.72
CA TYR A 123 -35.36 -19.04 23.98
C TYR A 123 -36.84 -18.61 24.18
N ARG A 124 -37.49 -18.11 23.13
CA ARG A 124 -38.92 -17.75 23.15
C ARG A 124 -39.78 -18.95 23.51
N LEU A 125 -39.55 -20.08 22.88
CA LEU A 125 -40.31 -21.31 23.14
C LEU A 125 -40.04 -21.86 24.55
N ALA A 126 -38.78 -21.91 24.99
CA ALA A 126 -38.43 -22.36 26.34
C ALA A 126 -39.05 -21.49 27.41
N ARG A 127 -39.15 -20.17 27.19
CA ARG A 127 -39.82 -19.25 28.12
C ARG A 127 -41.31 -19.52 28.23
N ILE A 128 -42.02 -19.73 27.13
CA ILE A 128 -43.45 -20.11 27.13
C ILE A 128 -43.64 -21.44 27.87
N GLY A 129 -42.74 -22.41 27.64
CA GLY A 129 -42.76 -23.71 28.35
C GLY A 129 -42.56 -23.52 29.86
N TYR A 130 -41.64 -22.66 30.28
CA TYR A 130 -41.39 -22.36 31.68
C TYR A 130 -42.61 -21.67 32.34
N ASP A 131 -43.16 -20.64 31.70
CA ASP A 131 -44.31 -19.88 32.19
C ASP A 131 -45.54 -20.79 32.31
N SER A 132 -45.65 -21.84 31.52
CA SER A 132 -46.67 -22.89 31.59
C SER A 132 -46.35 -24.09 32.50
N GLY A 133 -45.22 -24.06 33.21
CA GLY A 133 -44.77 -25.11 34.12
C GLY A 133 -44.25 -26.39 33.46
N LYS A 134 -44.03 -26.39 32.13
CA LYS A 134 -43.59 -27.56 31.36
C LYS A 134 -42.07 -27.66 31.19
N THR A 135 -41.33 -26.56 31.35
CA THR A 135 -39.89 -26.50 31.19
C THR A 135 -39.24 -26.14 32.54
N ALA A 136 -38.13 -26.83 32.88
CA ALA A 136 -37.39 -26.56 34.10
C ALA A 136 -36.59 -25.25 34.00
N LEU A 137 -36.38 -24.57 35.13
CA LEU A 137 -35.60 -23.33 35.20
C LEU A 137 -34.16 -23.53 34.63
N LEU A 138 -33.56 -24.66 34.91
CA LEU A 138 -32.22 -24.97 34.40
C LEU A 138 -32.14 -24.98 32.86
N GLU A 139 -33.16 -25.58 32.23
CA GLU A 139 -33.27 -25.62 30.78
C GLU A 139 -33.42 -24.23 30.18
N LEU A 140 -34.31 -23.37 30.79
CA LEU A 140 -34.45 -21.99 30.40
C LEU A 140 -33.13 -21.21 30.51
N GLN A 141 -32.35 -21.44 31.58
CA GLN A 141 -31.02 -20.79 31.75
C GLN A 141 -30.02 -21.23 30.69
N VAL A 142 -29.99 -22.51 30.34
CA VAL A 142 -29.11 -23.05 29.27
C VAL A 142 -29.42 -22.37 27.93
N VAL A 143 -30.69 -22.32 27.53
CA VAL A 143 -31.11 -21.70 26.26
C VAL A 143 -30.87 -20.18 26.27
N ARG A 144 -31.07 -19.51 27.41
CA ARG A 144 -30.75 -18.08 27.57
C ARG A 144 -29.25 -17.84 27.35
N ARG A 145 -28.39 -18.69 27.92
CA ARG A 145 -26.95 -18.59 27.71
C ARG A 145 -26.58 -18.80 26.23
N ALA A 146 -27.15 -19.81 25.59
CA ALA A 146 -26.95 -20.07 24.16
C ALA A 146 -27.34 -18.86 23.29
N LEU A 147 -28.43 -18.16 23.61
CA LEU A 147 -28.79 -16.92 22.92
C LEU A 147 -27.77 -15.80 23.15
N SER A 148 -27.26 -15.66 24.38
CA SER A 148 -26.21 -14.65 24.67
C SER A 148 -24.92 -14.95 23.90
N ASP A 149 -24.52 -16.21 23.82
CA ASP A 149 -23.34 -16.64 23.08
C ASP A 149 -23.54 -16.45 21.57
N ALA A 150 -24.72 -16.74 21.03
CA ALA A 150 -25.04 -16.48 19.62
C ALA A 150 -24.99 -14.98 19.28
N LYS A 151 -25.51 -14.11 20.14
CA LYS A 151 -25.39 -12.64 19.97
C LYS A 151 -23.95 -12.16 19.97
N ALA A 152 -23.10 -12.68 20.86
CA ALA A 152 -21.70 -12.36 20.89
C ALA A 152 -21.00 -12.75 19.58
N LEU A 153 -21.27 -13.95 19.05
CA LEU A 153 -20.77 -14.42 17.75
C LEU A 153 -21.20 -13.51 16.58
N THR A 154 -22.45 -13.02 16.59
CA THR A 154 -22.93 -12.09 15.56
C THR A 154 -22.18 -10.76 15.62
N ILE A 155 -21.91 -10.22 16.81
CA ILE A 155 -21.13 -9.00 16.99
C ILE A 155 -19.69 -9.19 16.48
N GLU A 156 -19.05 -10.31 16.83
CA GLU A 156 -17.72 -10.64 16.34
C GLU A 156 -17.68 -10.77 14.80
N ALA A 157 -18.70 -11.41 14.21
CA ALA A 157 -18.78 -11.55 12.76
C ALA A 157 -18.99 -10.21 12.05
N ARG A 158 -19.76 -9.29 12.62
CA ARG A 158 -19.91 -7.90 12.12
C ARG A 158 -18.60 -7.15 12.18
N LEU A 159 -17.87 -7.23 13.27
CA LEU A 159 -16.57 -6.61 13.43
C LEU A 159 -15.55 -7.18 12.43
N ALA A 160 -15.54 -8.52 12.26
CA ALA A 160 -14.67 -9.18 11.28
C ALA A 160 -14.97 -8.71 9.84
N ARG A 161 -16.25 -8.48 9.50
CA ARG A 161 -16.64 -7.94 8.19
C ARG A 161 -16.14 -6.51 7.98
N VAL A 162 -16.28 -5.64 8.98
CA VAL A 162 -15.77 -4.27 8.90
C VAL A 162 -14.25 -4.26 8.69
N ARG A 163 -13.52 -5.10 9.44
CA ARG A 163 -12.06 -5.25 9.27
C ARG A 163 -11.68 -5.74 7.88
N ALA A 164 -12.40 -6.72 7.36
CA ALA A 164 -12.14 -7.25 6.01
C ALA A 164 -12.38 -6.18 4.93
N LEU A 165 -13.44 -5.37 5.04
CA LEU A 165 -13.71 -4.25 4.14
C LEU A 165 -12.62 -3.18 4.23
N ALA A 166 -12.16 -2.84 5.44
CA ALA A 166 -11.06 -1.90 5.64
C ALA A 166 -9.75 -2.40 4.99
N THR A 167 -9.45 -3.69 5.12
CA THR A 167 -8.27 -4.29 4.48
C THR A 167 -8.37 -4.23 2.96
N LEU A 168 -9.54 -4.48 2.39
CA LEU A 168 -9.76 -4.37 0.95
C LEU A 168 -9.60 -2.91 0.47
N SER A 169 -10.19 -1.94 1.15
CA SER A 169 -10.05 -0.52 0.83
C SER A 169 -8.60 -0.06 0.83
N LEU A 170 -7.81 -0.52 1.82
CA LEU A 170 -6.36 -0.24 1.87
C LEU A 170 -5.62 -0.88 0.68
N ALA A 171 -5.97 -2.11 0.30
CA ALA A 171 -5.37 -2.79 -0.84
C ALA A 171 -5.71 -2.10 -2.17
N GLU A 172 -6.86 -1.45 -2.26
CA GLU A 172 -7.33 -0.68 -3.40
C GLU A 172 -6.81 0.76 -3.42
N GLY A 173 -6.10 1.20 -2.36
CA GLY A 173 -5.61 2.57 -2.23
C GLY A 173 -6.71 3.58 -1.90
N LEU A 174 -7.88 3.10 -1.48
CA LEU A 174 -8.98 3.96 -1.05
C LEU A 174 -8.89 4.18 0.47
N ASN A 175 -9.17 5.40 0.92
CA ASN A 175 -9.41 5.60 2.34
C ASN A 175 -10.80 5.03 2.72
N LEU A 176 -11.00 4.75 4.04
CA LEU A 176 -12.25 4.15 4.56
C LEU A 176 -13.52 4.97 4.25
N PHE A 177 -13.37 6.20 3.80
CA PHE A 177 -14.45 7.14 3.50
C PHE A 177 -14.67 7.37 1.99
N GLY A 178 -13.97 6.64 1.13
CA GLY A 178 -14.20 6.63 -0.32
C GLY A 178 -13.63 7.82 -1.09
N GLU A 179 -12.85 8.68 -0.45
CA GLU A 179 -12.09 9.72 -1.14
C GLU A 179 -10.71 9.16 -1.52
N ALA A 180 -10.34 9.30 -2.78
CA ALA A 180 -8.97 9.03 -3.22
C ALA A 180 -8.02 10.06 -2.59
N PRO A 181 -6.79 9.68 -2.20
CA PRO A 181 -5.79 10.59 -1.66
C PRO A 181 -5.35 11.63 -2.69
#